data_8b2c7a6ed78335fd43c780e79728de77
#
_entry.id   8b2c7a6ed78335fd43c780e79728de77
#
_cell.length_a   1.000
_cell.length_b   1.000
_cell.length_c   1.000
_cell.angle_alpha   90.00
_cell.angle_beta   90.00
_cell.angle_gamma   90.00
#
_symmetry.space_group_name_H-M   'P 1'
#
loop_
_entity.id
_entity.type
_entity.pdbx_description
1 polymer ?
#
loop_
_entity_poly.entity_id
_entity_poly.type
_entity_poly.pdbx_seq_one_letter_code
_entity_poly.pdbx_strand_id
1 'polypeptide(L)'
;PAPEAELLVRWIQNGIFQPRFSIHSTNTDNTVTEPWMYSDCTDYIREAIRFRYRLFPYLYSLMERAHETGLPIMEPMCSAFQNDPACYEEGVDFMLGDSLLVANVVEKGAKTRKVYFPKENRFFDFYTRMPYEGGETAELDVDLSSIPLFVRSGAIIPMALNQMDNFATQRVTGLSILCEAGRDGAFTLYEDDGVTMEYEKGAFLKTFITMKAGEQTTLSFRNEGAYQTAVEDMQIDMIHREKSPYWVTVNGKEVPHFLHRKKFEGADFGWYYSQR
;
A
#
# COMPACT_ATOMS: atom_id res chain seq x y z
N PRO A 1 4.66 25.49 21.14
CA PRO A 1 3.91 24.61 22.01
C PRO A 1 3.82 23.20 21.40
N ALA A 2 3.69 22.17 22.25
CA ALA A 2 3.47 20.83 21.81
C ALA A 2 2.19 20.72 20.95
N PRO A 3 2.14 19.86 19.91
CA PRO A 3 0.92 19.62 19.16
C PRO A 3 -0.15 18.97 20.04
N GLU A 4 -1.42 19.20 19.75
CA GLU A 4 -2.49 18.42 20.38
C GLU A 4 -2.41 16.95 19.97
N ALA A 5 -2.90 16.04 20.81
CA ALA A 5 -2.80 14.61 20.60
C ALA A 5 -3.42 14.16 19.26
N GLU A 6 -4.62 14.63 18.93
CA GLU A 6 -5.26 14.32 17.66
C GLU A 6 -4.45 14.83 16.47
N LEU A 7 -3.93 16.07 16.54
CA LEU A 7 -3.08 16.63 15.49
C LEU A 7 -1.84 15.77 15.25
N LEU A 8 -1.18 15.32 16.32
CA LEU A 8 0.00 14.45 16.20
C LEU A 8 -0.36 13.12 15.52
N VAL A 9 -1.46 12.49 15.91
CA VAL A 9 -1.91 11.23 15.29
C VAL A 9 -2.21 11.45 13.81
N ARG A 10 -3.00 12.46 13.44
CA ARG A 10 -3.37 12.76 12.04
C ARG A 10 -2.14 13.12 11.19
N TRP A 11 -1.22 13.87 11.75
CA TRP A 11 0.06 14.18 11.10
C TRP A 11 0.86 12.91 10.77
N ILE A 12 0.96 11.99 11.73
CA ILE A 12 1.66 10.73 11.53
C ILE A 12 0.93 9.84 10.52
N GLN A 13 -0.41 9.74 10.60
CA GLN A 13 -1.22 8.99 9.65
C GLN A 13 -1.07 9.48 8.20
N ASN A 14 -0.87 10.79 8.00
CA ASN A 14 -0.51 11.34 6.70
C ASN A 14 0.97 11.06 6.36
N GLY A 15 1.86 11.33 7.30
CA GLY A 15 3.30 11.24 7.11
C GLY A 15 3.81 9.88 6.69
N ILE A 16 3.14 8.80 7.11
CA ILE A 16 3.57 7.42 6.77
C ILE A 16 3.56 7.13 5.26
N PHE A 17 2.84 7.90 4.46
CA PHE A 17 2.80 7.77 3.00
C PHE A 17 3.84 8.65 2.29
N GLN A 18 4.42 9.60 2.99
CA GLN A 18 5.39 10.51 2.39
C GLN A 18 6.74 9.81 2.17
N PRO A 19 7.46 10.13 1.07
CA PRO A 19 8.79 9.57 0.82
C PRO A 19 9.73 9.79 2.00
N ARG A 20 9.80 11.03 2.49
CA ARG A 20 10.49 11.36 3.73
C ARG A 20 9.49 11.48 4.87
N PHE A 21 9.57 10.58 5.84
CA PHE A 21 8.78 10.63 7.06
C PHE A 21 9.68 10.90 8.27
N SER A 22 9.32 11.89 9.06
CA SER A 22 9.99 12.16 10.34
C SER A 22 9.02 12.81 11.33
N ILE A 23 9.16 12.46 12.60
CA ILE A 23 8.57 13.19 13.71
C ILE A 23 9.66 14.16 14.18
N HIS A 24 9.38 15.47 14.08
CA HIS A 24 10.40 16.50 14.24
C HIS A 24 9.86 17.67 15.04
N SER A 25 10.69 18.23 15.90
CA SER A 25 10.42 19.46 16.63
C SER A 25 11.50 20.51 16.36
N THR A 26 11.13 21.78 16.50
CA THR A 26 12.09 22.88 16.46
C THR A 26 12.64 23.16 17.86
N ASN A 27 13.86 23.68 17.94
CA ASN A 27 14.49 24.04 19.21
C ASN A 27 14.10 25.44 19.70
N THR A 28 13.11 26.11 19.08
CA THR A 28 12.80 27.51 19.34
C THR A 28 12.20 27.74 20.72
N ASP A 29 11.47 26.76 21.24
CA ASP A 29 10.78 26.83 22.53
C ASP A 29 11.05 25.65 23.46
N ASN A 30 12.06 24.83 23.14
CA ASN A 30 12.41 23.59 23.82
C ASN A 30 11.27 22.53 23.86
N THR A 31 10.29 22.64 22.96
CA THR A 31 9.24 21.63 22.83
C THR A 31 9.80 20.40 22.12
N VAL A 32 9.59 19.24 22.71
CA VAL A 32 9.94 17.95 22.12
C VAL A 32 8.66 17.26 21.64
N THR A 33 8.67 16.74 20.41
CA THR A 33 7.57 15.97 19.85
C THR A 33 8.01 14.53 19.67
N GLU A 34 7.39 13.65 20.45
CA GLU A 34 7.75 12.23 20.50
C GLU A 34 6.51 11.35 20.23
N PRO A 35 6.67 10.18 19.57
CA PRO A 35 5.55 9.28 19.30
C PRO A 35 4.76 8.82 20.52
N TRP A 36 5.38 8.83 21.68
CA TRP A 36 4.84 8.35 22.95
C TRP A 36 4.41 9.45 23.92
N MET A 37 4.45 10.72 23.50
CA MET A 37 4.14 11.86 24.40
C MET A 37 2.68 11.85 24.90
N TYR A 38 1.79 11.18 24.22
CA TYR A 38 0.39 10.99 24.60
C TYR A 38 0.07 9.50 24.73
N SER A 39 0.03 8.98 25.95
CA SER A 39 -0.17 7.55 26.24
C SER A 39 -1.41 6.97 25.57
N ASP A 40 -2.51 7.73 25.58
CA ASP A 40 -3.81 7.29 25.05
C ASP A 40 -3.85 7.20 23.51
N CYS A 41 -2.85 7.78 22.84
CA CYS A 41 -2.74 7.79 21.38
C CYS A 41 -1.58 6.96 20.85
N THR A 42 -0.72 6.43 21.71
CA THR A 42 0.50 5.70 21.30
C THR A 42 0.18 4.50 20.41
N ASP A 43 -0.92 3.81 20.65
CA ASP A 43 -1.28 2.64 19.84
C ASP A 43 -1.68 3.02 18.40
N TYR A 44 -2.39 4.11 18.19
CA TYR A 44 -2.72 4.61 16.84
C TYR A 44 -1.44 4.98 16.07
N ILE A 45 -0.50 5.63 16.75
CA ILE A 45 0.79 6.00 16.17
C ILE A 45 1.63 4.76 15.82
N ARG A 46 1.67 3.78 16.72
CA ARG A 46 2.38 2.51 16.51
C ARG A 46 1.85 1.77 15.30
N GLU A 47 0.53 1.63 15.20
CA GLU A 47 -0.09 0.95 14.06
C GLU A 47 0.14 1.68 12.74
N ALA A 48 0.10 3.01 12.72
CA ALA A 48 0.43 3.79 11.54
C ALA A 48 1.90 3.56 11.10
N ILE A 49 2.85 3.60 12.03
CA ILE A 49 4.26 3.35 11.73
C ILE A 49 4.48 1.91 11.26
N ARG A 50 3.85 0.92 11.91
CA ARG A 50 3.89 -0.48 11.46
C ARG A 50 3.35 -0.66 10.06
N PHE A 51 2.28 0.05 9.73
CA PHE A 51 1.73 0.02 8.37
C PHE A 51 2.74 0.56 7.35
N ARG A 52 3.45 1.67 7.65
CA ARG A 52 4.54 2.16 6.78
C ARG A 52 5.62 1.10 6.56
N TYR A 53 6.03 0.40 7.62
CA TYR A 53 7.02 -0.67 7.50
C TYR A 53 6.52 -1.81 6.60
N ARG A 54 5.25 -2.19 6.73
CA ARG A 54 4.64 -3.16 5.81
C ARG A 54 4.61 -2.67 4.37
N LEU A 55 4.34 -1.38 4.16
CA LEU A 55 4.24 -0.77 2.82
C LEU A 55 5.62 -0.50 2.19
N PHE A 56 6.71 -0.74 2.91
CA PHE A 56 8.07 -0.41 2.46
C PHE A 56 8.45 -0.97 1.09
N PRO A 57 8.17 -2.24 0.72
CA PRO A 57 8.49 -2.75 -0.62
C PRO A 57 7.84 -1.92 -1.74
N TYR A 58 6.60 -1.50 -1.54
CA TYR A 58 5.89 -0.63 -2.46
C TYR A 58 6.52 0.77 -2.52
N LEU A 59 6.74 1.41 -1.37
CA LEU A 59 7.33 2.74 -1.28
C LEU A 59 8.73 2.80 -1.88
N TYR A 60 9.58 1.81 -1.58
CA TYR A 60 10.96 1.76 -2.09
C TYR A 60 11.00 1.60 -3.61
N SER A 61 10.12 0.77 -4.15
CA SER A 61 9.96 0.62 -5.61
C SER A 61 9.45 1.90 -6.27
N LEU A 62 8.57 2.65 -5.61
CA LEU A 62 8.14 3.98 -6.12
C LEU A 62 9.26 5.00 -6.07
N MET A 63 10.18 4.94 -5.09
CA MET A 63 11.37 5.80 -5.04
C MET A 63 12.32 5.51 -6.20
N GLU A 64 12.56 4.23 -6.51
CA GLU A 64 13.33 3.84 -7.68
C GLU A 64 12.67 4.31 -8.98
N ARG A 65 11.36 4.13 -9.15
CA ARG A 65 10.61 4.66 -10.29
C ARG A 65 10.78 6.17 -10.42
N ALA A 66 10.70 6.90 -9.31
CA ALA A 66 10.88 8.35 -9.30
C ALA A 66 12.31 8.74 -9.69
N HIS A 67 13.32 7.99 -9.28
CA HIS A 67 14.71 8.18 -9.67
C HIS A 67 14.91 8.00 -11.18
N GLU A 68 14.35 6.94 -11.76
CA GLU A 68 14.50 6.64 -13.19
C GLU A 68 13.69 7.57 -14.09
N THR A 69 12.48 7.96 -13.68
CA THR A 69 11.50 8.59 -14.57
C THR A 69 11.22 10.05 -14.25
N GLY A 70 11.55 10.51 -13.04
CA GLY A 70 11.15 11.81 -12.51
C GLY A 70 9.67 11.90 -12.12
N LEU A 71 8.90 10.81 -12.22
CA LEU A 71 7.50 10.79 -11.81
C LEU A 71 7.35 10.90 -10.29
N PRO A 72 6.38 11.66 -9.78
CA PRO A 72 6.18 11.81 -8.36
C PRO A 72 5.72 10.50 -7.70
N ILE A 73 6.13 10.27 -6.46
CA ILE A 73 5.67 9.17 -5.62
C ILE A 73 4.27 9.44 -5.10
N MET A 74 4.03 10.68 -4.66
CA MET A 74 2.73 11.21 -4.27
C MET A 74 2.25 12.16 -5.35
N GLU A 75 1.07 11.92 -5.88
CA GLU A 75 0.53 12.68 -6.99
C GLU A 75 -0.80 13.31 -6.61
N PRO A 76 -0.96 14.66 -6.72
CA PRO A 76 -2.23 15.32 -6.47
C PRO A 76 -3.31 14.76 -7.43
N MET A 77 -4.57 14.75 -6.98
CA MET A 77 -5.67 14.20 -7.76
C MET A 77 -5.80 14.87 -9.13
N CYS A 78 -5.58 16.19 -9.24
CA CYS A 78 -5.63 16.93 -10.50
C CYS A 78 -4.54 16.52 -11.49
N SER A 79 -3.39 16.03 -11.01
CA SER A 79 -2.32 15.50 -11.86
C SER A 79 -2.61 14.06 -12.30
N ALA A 80 -3.02 13.21 -11.36
CA ALA A 80 -3.31 11.80 -11.63
C ALA A 80 -4.55 11.60 -12.55
N PHE A 81 -5.51 12.54 -12.50
CA PHE A 81 -6.81 12.45 -13.20
C PHE A 81 -7.14 13.74 -13.94
N GLN A 82 -6.25 14.15 -14.85
CA GLN A 82 -6.34 15.43 -15.58
C GLN A 82 -7.62 15.64 -16.38
N ASN A 83 -8.28 14.58 -16.79
CA ASN A 83 -9.51 14.64 -17.57
C ASN A 83 -10.80 14.71 -16.71
N ASP A 84 -10.66 14.66 -15.38
CA ASP A 84 -11.79 14.76 -14.46
C ASP A 84 -11.79 16.13 -13.74
N PRO A 85 -12.69 17.06 -14.13
CA PRO A 85 -12.74 18.39 -13.55
C PRO A 85 -12.94 18.41 -12.02
N ALA A 86 -13.61 17.40 -11.45
CA ALA A 86 -13.83 17.33 -10.01
C ALA A 86 -12.52 17.09 -9.23
N CYS A 87 -11.49 16.57 -9.88
CA CYS A 87 -10.16 16.38 -9.27
C CYS A 87 -9.34 17.69 -9.19
N TYR A 88 -9.82 18.79 -9.76
CA TYR A 88 -9.17 20.11 -9.69
C TYR A 88 -9.66 20.95 -8.51
N GLU A 89 -10.67 20.51 -7.81
CA GLU A 89 -11.07 21.13 -6.56
C GLU A 89 -9.97 20.98 -5.51
N GLU A 90 -9.86 21.98 -4.63
CA GLU A 90 -8.89 21.92 -3.54
C GLU A 90 -9.19 20.72 -2.63
N GLY A 91 -8.19 19.86 -2.44
CA GLY A 91 -8.33 18.64 -1.67
C GLY A 91 -7.01 18.22 -1.03
N VAL A 92 -7.12 17.34 -0.06
CA VAL A 92 -5.97 16.76 0.66
C VAL A 92 -5.71 15.31 0.25
N ASP A 93 -6.51 14.82 -0.70
CA ASP A 93 -6.41 13.46 -1.22
C ASP A 93 -5.33 13.38 -2.29
N PHE A 94 -4.65 12.25 -2.37
CA PHE A 94 -3.61 12.03 -3.36
C PHE A 94 -3.50 10.55 -3.74
N MET A 95 -2.93 10.29 -4.91
CA MET A 95 -2.49 8.97 -5.29
C MET A 95 -1.08 8.71 -4.75
N LEU A 96 -0.86 7.57 -4.13
CA LEU A 96 0.46 7.04 -3.82
C LEU A 96 0.83 6.00 -4.89
N GLY A 97 1.71 6.39 -5.80
CA GLY A 97 1.87 5.67 -7.06
C GLY A 97 0.56 5.60 -7.84
N ASP A 98 0.41 4.58 -8.67
CA ASP A 98 -0.77 4.43 -9.52
C ASP A 98 -1.89 3.63 -8.84
N SER A 99 -1.62 3.06 -7.66
CA SER A 99 -2.44 1.99 -7.08
C SER A 99 -3.24 2.37 -5.84
N LEU A 100 -2.78 3.32 -5.03
CA LEU A 100 -3.43 3.68 -3.76
C LEU A 100 -3.93 5.12 -3.77
N LEU A 101 -5.23 5.31 -3.56
CA LEU A 101 -5.82 6.59 -3.19
C LEU A 101 -5.76 6.73 -1.66
N VAL A 102 -5.14 7.81 -1.20
CA VAL A 102 -5.00 8.15 0.22
C VAL A 102 -5.90 9.34 0.52
N ALA A 103 -6.91 9.15 1.37
CA ALA A 103 -7.90 10.16 1.72
C ALA A 103 -7.85 10.48 3.21
N ASN A 104 -6.75 11.13 3.63
CA ASN A 104 -6.50 11.41 5.03
C ASN A 104 -7.58 12.27 5.71
N VAL A 105 -7.80 12.01 6.99
CA VAL A 105 -8.66 12.84 7.85
C VAL A 105 -7.82 13.99 8.40
N VAL A 106 -8.12 15.22 8.00
CA VAL A 106 -7.35 16.42 8.37
C VAL A 106 -8.13 17.38 9.28
N GLU A 107 -9.43 17.18 9.45
CA GLU A 107 -10.25 18.02 10.29
C GLU A 107 -10.28 17.50 11.72
N LYS A 108 -10.12 18.43 12.69
CA LYS A 108 -10.17 18.09 14.11
C LYS A 108 -11.57 17.61 14.52
N GLY A 109 -11.61 16.46 15.20
CA GLY A 109 -12.84 15.89 15.74
C GLY A 109 -13.78 15.31 14.67
N ALA A 110 -13.30 15.14 13.43
CA ALA A 110 -14.11 14.58 12.35
C ALA A 110 -14.70 13.22 12.72
N LYS A 111 -15.97 13.03 12.41
CA LYS A 111 -16.70 11.75 12.54
C LYS A 111 -17.05 11.16 11.20
N THR A 112 -17.01 11.97 10.16
CA THR A 112 -17.21 11.54 8.77
C THR A 112 -16.14 12.17 7.87
N ARG A 113 -15.88 11.51 6.73
CA ARG A 113 -14.96 11.99 5.67
C ARG A 113 -15.61 11.73 4.31
N LYS A 114 -15.77 12.78 3.52
CA LYS A 114 -16.21 12.67 2.14
C LYS A 114 -15.01 12.42 1.24
N VAL A 115 -15.11 11.41 0.38
CA VAL A 115 -14.07 11.03 -0.58
C VAL A 115 -14.68 10.98 -1.96
N TYR A 116 -14.09 11.71 -2.91
CA TYR A 116 -14.46 11.65 -4.32
C TYR A 116 -13.62 10.57 -5.03
N PHE A 117 -14.28 9.72 -5.78
CA PHE A 117 -13.63 8.70 -6.61
C PHE A 117 -13.60 9.15 -8.06
N PRO A 118 -12.40 9.32 -8.68
CA PRO A 118 -12.28 9.82 -10.05
C PRO A 118 -12.99 8.98 -11.09
N LYS A 119 -13.64 9.64 -12.05
CA LYS A 119 -14.36 9.01 -13.18
C LYS A 119 -13.50 8.00 -13.93
N GLU A 120 -14.17 7.06 -14.60
CA GLU A 120 -13.53 6.00 -15.40
C GLU A 120 -12.59 5.08 -14.62
N ASN A 121 -12.70 5.12 -13.29
CA ASN A 121 -11.95 4.25 -12.39
C ASN A 121 -12.91 3.53 -11.44
N ARG A 122 -12.43 2.45 -10.86
CA ARG A 122 -13.07 1.74 -9.77
C ARG A 122 -12.07 1.61 -8.65
N PHE A 123 -12.54 1.79 -7.44
CA PHE A 123 -11.71 1.68 -6.24
C PHE A 123 -12.32 0.69 -5.26
N PHE A 124 -11.48 0.18 -4.39
CA PHE A 124 -11.90 -0.77 -3.34
C PHE A 124 -11.30 -0.31 -2.01
N ASP A 125 -12.12 -0.22 -0.99
CA ASP A 125 -11.60 0.03 0.36
C ASP A 125 -10.49 -0.97 0.70
N PHE A 126 -9.36 -0.45 1.17
CA PHE A 126 -8.17 -1.26 1.43
C PHE A 126 -8.41 -2.35 2.50
N TYR A 127 -9.28 -2.08 3.48
CA TYR A 127 -9.51 -2.96 4.62
C TYR A 127 -10.73 -3.87 4.42
N THR A 128 -11.84 -3.30 3.97
CA THR A 128 -13.13 -4.00 3.84
C THR A 128 -13.36 -4.63 2.47
N ARG A 129 -12.61 -4.18 1.47
CA ARG A 129 -12.77 -4.57 0.04
C ARG A 129 -14.08 -4.10 -0.59
N MET A 130 -14.82 -3.20 0.06
CA MET A 130 -16.03 -2.61 -0.51
C MET A 130 -15.70 -1.81 -1.78
N PRO A 131 -16.44 -2.01 -2.88
CA PRO A 131 -16.23 -1.29 -4.12
C PRO A 131 -16.83 0.12 -4.08
N TYR A 132 -16.19 1.03 -4.80
CA TYR A 132 -16.64 2.40 -5.08
C TYR A 132 -16.47 2.68 -6.57
N GLU A 133 -17.52 3.22 -7.20
CA GLU A 133 -17.50 3.51 -8.63
C GLU A 133 -16.98 4.93 -8.89
N GLY A 134 -16.29 5.11 -10.00
CA GLY A 134 -15.78 6.42 -10.39
C GLY A 134 -16.90 7.41 -10.72
N GLY A 135 -16.68 8.68 -10.33
CA GLY A 135 -17.65 9.77 -10.46
C GLY A 135 -18.55 9.95 -9.24
N GLU A 136 -18.45 9.08 -8.22
CA GLU A 136 -19.22 9.20 -6.98
C GLU A 136 -18.42 9.83 -5.85
N THR A 137 -19.12 10.39 -4.87
CA THR A 137 -18.57 10.84 -3.60
C THR A 137 -19.20 9.99 -2.49
N ALA A 138 -18.37 9.27 -1.73
CA ALA A 138 -18.83 8.53 -0.57
C ALA A 138 -18.58 9.32 0.73
N GLU A 139 -19.47 9.19 1.68
CA GLU A 139 -19.27 9.66 3.06
C GLU A 139 -18.95 8.46 3.95
N LEU A 140 -17.80 8.50 4.60
CA LEU A 140 -17.26 7.42 5.40
C LEU A 140 -17.31 7.80 6.87
N ASP A 141 -17.72 6.88 7.72
CA ASP A 141 -17.55 7.03 9.17
C ASP A 141 -16.05 6.92 9.51
N VAL A 142 -15.53 7.84 10.30
CA VAL A 142 -14.14 7.87 10.73
C VAL A 142 -13.98 8.16 12.21
N ASP A 143 -12.92 7.65 12.76
CA ASP A 143 -12.45 7.93 14.11
C ASP A 143 -10.94 8.21 14.11
N LEU A 144 -10.32 8.30 15.28
CA LEU A 144 -8.90 8.60 15.39
C LEU A 144 -8.00 7.46 14.86
N SER A 145 -8.49 6.24 14.77
CA SER A 145 -7.77 5.09 14.20
C SER A 145 -7.84 5.05 12.67
N SER A 146 -8.77 5.77 12.06
CA SER A 146 -9.10 5.65 10.64
C SER A 146 -8.03 6.27 9.75
N ILE A 147 -7.56 5.48 8.79
CA ILE A 147 -6.68 5.91 7.68
C ILE A 147 -7.39 5.47 6.39
N PRO A 148 -8.32 6.28 5.83
CA PRO A 148 -9.06 5.89 4.64
C PRO A 148 -8.12 5.69 3.45
N LEU A 149 -8.11 4.48 2.91
CA LEU A 149 -7.27 4.03 1.82
C LEU A 149 -8.09 3.23 0.82
N PHE A 150 -7.82 3.43 -0.47
CA PHE A 150 -8.54 2.72 -1.53
C PHE A 150 -7.58 2.20 -2.58
N VAL A 151 -7.80 0.96 -2.97
CA VAL A 151 -7.05 0.26 -4.00
C VAL A 151 -7.72 0.51 -5.34
N ARG A 152 -6.98 1.06 -6.30
CA ARG A 152 -7.47 1.29 -7.65
C ARG A 152 -7.55 -0.02 -8.43
N SER A 153 -8.54 -0.15 -9.30
CA SER A 153 -8.63 -1.31 -10.21
C SER A 153 -7.37 -1.47 -11.05
N GLY A 154 -6.87 -2.69 -11.18
CA GLY A 154 -5.61 -3.03 -11.82
C GLY A 154 -4.37 -2.89 -10.93
N ALA A 155 -4.54 -2.57 -9.65
CA ALA A 155 -3.43 -2.40 -8.71
C ALA A 155 -2.66 -3.69 -8.44
N ILE A 156 -1.36 -3.53 -8.24
CA ILE A 156 -0.45 -4.55 -7.71
C ILE A 156 0.39 -3.85 -6.62
N ILE A 157 0.23 -4.27 -5.37
CA ILE A 157 0.82 -3.60 -4.21
C ILE A 157 1.60 -4.62 -3.39
N PRO A 158 2.93 -4.72 -3.57
CA PRO A 158 3.75 -5.57 -2.72
C PRO A 158 3.94 -4.93 -1.34
N MET A 159 3.77 -5.73 -0.30
CA MET A 159 3.95 -5.35 1.10
C MET A 159 4.79 -6.40 1.82
N ALA A 160 5.49 -6.02 2.88
CA ALA A 160 6.16 -6.98 3.75
C ALA A 160 5.13 -7.86 4.49
N LEU A 161 5.30 -9.16 4.44
CA LEU A 161 4.49 -10.13 5.18
C LEU A 161 5.01 -10.31 6.60
N ASN A 162 6.35 -10.35 6.77
CA ASN A 162 6.97 -10.40 8.08
C ASN A 162 6.92 -9.03 8.78
N GLN A 163 6.79 -9.06 10.09
CA GLN A 163 6.87 -7.85 10.89
C GLN A 163 8.29 -7.29 10.84
N MET A 164 8.39 -6.00 10.56
CA MET A 164 9.64 -5.25 10.51
C MET A 164 9.66 -4.23 11.63
N ASP A 165 10.71 -4.22 12.42
CA ASP A 165 10.93 -3.23 13.49
C ASP A 165 12.11 -2.29 13.16
N ASN A 166 13.04 -2.74 12.31
CA ASN A 166 14.23 -1.95 11.95
C ASN A 166 14.81 -2.41 10.60
N PHE A 167 14.74 -1.57 9.58
CA PHE A 167 15.29 -1.86 8.26
C PHE A 167 16.83 -1.94 8.21
N ALA A 168 17.54 -1.34 9.18
CA ALA A 168 18.99 -1.43 9.21
C ALA A 168 19.49 -2.85 9.58
N THR A 169 18.67 -3.61 10.30
CA THR A 169 19.06 -4.93 10.83
C THR A 169 18.17 -6.08 10.35
N GLN A 170 17.04 -5.78 9.75
CA GLN A 170 16.07 -6.78 9.29
C GLN A 170 15.85 -6.66 7.78
N ARG A 171 15.52 -7.78 7.16
CA ARG A 171 15.17 -7.85 5.74
C ARG A 171 13.72 -8.29 5.58
N VAL A 172 13.12 -7.93 4.45
CA VAL A 172 11.84 -8.47 4.03
C VAL A 172 12.07 -9.93 3.60
N THR A 173 11.53 -10.87 4.39
CA THR A 173 11.66 -12.31 4.13
C THR A 173 10.39 -12.91 3.54
N GLY A 174 9.28 -12.19 3.59
CA GLY A 174 8.03 -12.58 2.99
C GLY A 174 7.32 -11.40 2.34
N LEU A 175 6.69 -11.63 1.20
CA LEU A 175 5.88 -10.65 0.48
C LEU A 175 4.40 -11.01 0.50
N SER A 176 3.56 -10.01 0.80
CA SER A 176 2.12 -10.04 0.53
C SER A 176 1.85 -9.12 -0.65
N ILE A 177 1.42 -9.67 -1.77
CA ILE A 177 1.10 -8.88 -2.97
C ILE A 177 -0.41 -8.76 -3.09
N LEU A 178 -0.93 -7.56 -2.80
CA LEU A 178 -2.33 -7.24 -2.96
C LEU A 178 -2.59 -6.88 -4.44
N CYS A 179 -3.48 -7.61 -5.07
CA CYS A 179 -3.85 -7.42 -6.47
C CYS A 179 -5.35 -7.15 -6.61
N GLU A 180 -5.71 -6.20 -7.48
CA GLU A 180 -7.09 -6.01 -7.91
C GLU A 180 -7.18 -6.29 -9.42
N ALA A 181 -7.95 -7.31 -9.80
CA ALA A 181 -7.97 -7.87 -11.14
C ALA A 181 -9.18 -7.46 -12.01
N GLY A 182 -9.77 -6.29 -11.77
CA GLY A 182 -10.82 -5.72 -12.61
C GLY A 182 -10.33 -5.27 -14.00
N ARG A 183 -9.02 -5.00 -14.11
CA ARG A 183 -8.33 -4.69 -15.37
C ARG A 183 -6.88 -5.15 -15.34
N ASP A 184 -6.22 -5.09 -16.49
CA ASP A 184 -4.78 -5.34 -16.59
C ASP A 184 -4.00 -4.41 -15.68
N GLY A 185 -2.90 -4.92 -15.10
CA GLY A 185 -2.01 -4.18 -14.23
C GLY A 185 -0.56 -4.55 -14.42
N ALA A 186 0.34 -3.66 -13.99
CA ALA A 186 1.76 -3.90 -13.95
C ALA A 186 2.41 -3.15 -12.79
N PHE A 187 3.43 -3.74 -12.21
CA PHE A 187 4.26 -3.11 -11.17
C PHE A 187 5.67 -3.66 -11.25
N THR A 188 6.68 -2.81 -11.01
CA THR A 188 8.07 -3.24 -10.88
C THR A 188 8.46 -3.16 -9.41
N LEU A 189 8.64 -4.32 -8.78
CA LEU A 189 9.22 -4.40 -7.44
C LEU A 189 10.74 -4.26 -7.57
N TYR A 190 11.30 -3.35 -6.78
CA TYR A 190 12.74 -3.09 -6.73
C TYR A 190 13.32 -3.49 -5.38
N GLU A 191 14.46 -4.16 -5.41
CA GLU A 191 15.22 -4.57 -4.23
C GLU A 191 16.72 -4.35 -4.46
N ASP A 192 17.42 -3.90 -3.43
CA ASP A 192 18.88 -3.82 -3.31
C ASP A 192 19.27 -3.99 -1.83
N ASP A 193 20.52 -3.70 -1.47
CA ASP A 193 20.95 -3.81 -0.07
C ASP A 193 20.50 -2.63 0.81
N GLY A 194 19.97 -1.54 0.21
CA GLY A 194 19.49 -0.34 0.90
C GLY A 194 20.58 0.47 1.62
N VAL A 195 21.86 0.19 1.39
CA VAL A 195 22.98 0.77 2.13
C VAL A 195 24.11 1.26 1.21
N THR A 196 24.49 0.47 0.21
CA THR A 196 25.63 0.78 -0.67
C THR A 196 25.19 1.29 -2.04
N MET A 197 26.15 1.75 -2.84
CA MET A 197 25.93 2.17 -4.23
C MET A 197 26.20 1.02 -5.23
N GLU A 198 26.23 -0.23 -4.77
CA GLU A 198 26.51 -1.39 -5.64
C GLU A 198 25.38 -1.64 -6.66
N TYR A 199 24.19 -1.08 -6.43
CA TYR A 199 23.11 -1.10 -7.42
C TYR A 199 23.51 -0.44 -8.75
N GLU A 200 24.40 0.58 -8.76
CA GLU A 200 24.95 1.21 -9.97
C GLU A 200 25.80 0.22 -10.79
N LYS A 201 26.29 -0.85 -10.17
CA LYS A 201 27.06 -1.93 -10.79
C LYS A 201 26.21 -3.18 -11.07
N GLY A 202 24.89 -3.07 -10.94
CA GLY A 202 23.95 -4.17 -11.22
C GLY A 202 23.57 -5.01 -9.99
N ALA A 203 24.00 -4.66 -8.77
CA ALA A 203 23.59 -5.35 -7.55
C ALA A 203 22.19 -4.88 -7.09
N PHE A 204 21.22 -4.98 -7.97
CA PHE A 204 19.78 -4.78 -7.71
C PHE A 204 18.99 -5.98 -8.23
N LEU A 205 17.73 -6.08 -7.84
CA LEU A 205 16.74 -6.98 -8.38
C LEU A 205 15.48 -6.20 -8.75
N LYS A 206 15.10 -6.22 -10.03
CA LYS A 206 13.80 -5.76 -10.52
C LYS A 206 12.93 -6.96 -10.82
N THR A 207 11.82 -7.11 -10.12
CA THR A 207 10.80 -8.11 -10.41
C THR A 207 9.64 -7.41 -11.11
N PHE A 208 9.52 -7.64 -12.42
CA PHE A 208 8.40 -7.14 -13.23
C PHE A 208 7.20 -8.04 -13.00
N ILE A 209 6.17 -7.49 -12.37
CA ILE A 209 4.92 -8.18 -12.09
C ILE A 209 3.88 -7.65 -13.07
N THR A 210 3.29 -8.54 -13.87
CA THR A 210 2.22 -8.19 -14.81
C THR A 210 0.98 -9.01 -14.52
N MET A 211 -0.16 -8.35 -14.56
CA MET A 211 -1.47 -8.97 -14.36
C MET A 211 -2.31 -8.80 -15.61
N LYS A 212 -2.80 -9.91 -16.15
CA LYS A 212 -3.80 -9.95 -17.21
C LYS A 212 -5.14 -10.33 -16.60
N ALA A 213 -6.07 -9.37 -16.65
CA ALA A 213 -7.44 -9.56 -16.20
C ALA A 213 -8.27 -10.30 -17.26
N GLY A 214 -9.29 -11.02 -16.83
CA GLY A 214 -10.19 -11.74 -17.71
C GLY A 214 -10.94 -12.86 -16.98
N GLU A 215 -11.59 -13.75 -17.73
CA GLU A 215 -12.19 -14.97 -17.15
C GLU A 215 -11.15 -15.78 -16.38
N GLN A 216 -9.96 -15.87 -16.93
CA GLN A 216 -8.76 -16.36 -16.28
C GLN A 216 -7.82 -15.18 -16.01
N THR A 217 -7.57 -14.89 -14.73
CA THR A 217 -6.55 -13.92 -14.34
C THR A 217 -5.19 -14.60 -14.29
N THR A 218 -4.19 -13.97 -14.92
CA THR A 218 -2.81 -14.45 -14.92
C THR A 218 -1.88 -13.40 -14.32
N LEU A 219 -1.08 -13.80 -13.34
CA LEU A 219 0.06 -13.05 -12.82
C LEU A 219 1.34 -13.66 -13.37
N SER A 220 2.21 -12.81 -13.90
CA SER A 220 3.53 -13.22 -14.42
C SER A 220 4.63 -12.43 -13.73
N PHE A 221 5.72 -13.10 -13.41
CA PHE A 221 6.88 -12.53 -12.74
C PHE A 221 8.11 -12.73 -13.63
N ARG A 222 8.87 -11.66 -13.87
CA ARG A 222 10.15 -11.70 -14.59
C ARG A 222 11.19 -10.92 -13.82
N ASN A 223 12.31 -11.54 -13.55
CA ASN A 223 13.40 -10.96 -12.77
C ASN A 223 14.51 -10.41 -13.67
N GLU A 224 15.16 -9.32 -13.23
CA GLU A 224 16.34 -8.71 -13.83
C GLU A 224 17.24 -8.16 -12.73
N GLY A 225 18.55 -8.37 -12.85
CA GLY A 225 19.56 -7.93 -11.90
C GLY A 225 20.21 -9.09 -11.15
N ALA A 226 21.20 -8.77 -10.33
CA ALA A 226 22.07 -9.77 -9.67
C ALA A 226 21.90 -9.84 -8.15
N TYR A 227 21.11 -8.96 -7.55
CA TYR A 227 20.85 -8.96 -6.11
C TYR A 227 20.09 -10.23 -5.70
N GLN A 228 20.53 -10.83 -4.61
CA GLN A 228 19.89 -12.01 -4.04
C GLN A 228 18.85 -11.56 -3.01
N THR A 229 17.58 -11.71 -3.36
CA THR A 229 16.46 -11.39 -2.44
C THR A 229 16.51 -12.28 -1.20
N ALA A 230 16.08 -11.73 -0.08
CA ALA A 230 15.85 -12.48 1.15
C ALA A 230 14.42 -13.04 1.24
N VAL A 231 13.59 -12.80 0.22
CA VAL A 231 12.20 -13.26 0.19
C VAL A 231 12.14 -14.77 -0.05
N GLU A 232 11.60 -15.48 0.93
CA GLU A 232 11.40 -16.94 0.93
C GLU A 232 9.92 -17.28 0.70
N ASP A 233 9.00 -16.43 1.21
CA ASP A 233 7.56 -16.64 1.18
C ASP A 233 6.85 -15.58 0.37
N MET A 234 5.83 -15.98 -0.41
CA MET A 234 4.97 -15.07 -1.15
C MET A 234 3.50 -15.44 -0.99
N GLN A 235 2.71 -14.47 -0.54
CA GLN A 235 1.27 -14.54 -0.50
C GLN A 235 0.66 -13.59 -1.54
N ILE A 236 -0.23 -14.09 -2.38
CA ILE A 236 -1.03 -13.29 -3.31
C ILE A 236 -2.42 -13.11 -2.72
N ASP A 237 -2.80 -11.86 -2.44
CA ASP A 237 -4.15 -11.49 -2.00
C ASP A 237 -4.89 -10.84 -3.17
N MET A 238 -5.82 -11.58 -3.76
CA MET A 238 -6.60 -11.12 -4.91
C MET A 238 -7.90 -10.49 -4.44
N ILE A 239 -8.01 -9.16 -4.54
CA ILE A 239 -9.27 -8.46 -4.26
C ILE A 239 -10.32 -8.93 -5.24
N HIS A 240 -11.43 -9.22 -4.67
CA HIS A 240 -12.76 -9.45 -5.21
C HIS A 240 -12.84 -10.23 -6.52
N ARG A 241 -13.42 -11.37 -6.38
CA ARG A 241 -14.18 -12.08 -7.40
C ARG A 241 -15.53 -12.41 -6.78
N GLU A 242 -16.60 -12.13 -7.46
CA GLU A 242 -17.97 -12.49 -7.02
C GLU A 242 -18.13 -13.99 -6.79
N LYS A 243 -17.25 -14.78 -7.40
CA LYS A 243 -17.21 -16.24 -7.30
C LYS A 243 -15.81 -16.72 -7.00
N SER A 244 -15.70 -17.74 -6.17
CA SER A 244 -14.48 -18.52 -5.98
C SER A 244 -13.96 -19.01 -7.34
N PRO A 245 -12.65 -18.97 -7.59
CA PRO A 245 -12.08 -19.66 -8.74
C PRO A 245 -12.32 -21.17 -8.62
N TYR A 246 -12.42 -21.85 -9.75
CA TYR A 246 -12.54 -23.32 -9.78
C TYR A 246 -11.20 -24.00 -9.48
N TRP A 247 -10.12 -23.40 -9.94
CA TRP A 247 -8.75 -23.87 -9.71
C TRP A 247 -7.78 -22.68 -9.72
N VAL A 248 -6.63 -22.92 -9.12
CA VAL A 248 -5.46 -22.05 -9.20
C VAL A 248 -4.28 -22.87 -9.64
N THR A 249 -3.45 -22.33 -10.52
CA THR A 249 -2.22 -22.99 -10.97
C THR A 249 -1.01 -22.08 -10.73
N VAL A 250 0.13 -22.69 -10.44
CA VAL A 250 1.44 -22.03 -10.39
C VAL A 250 2.36 -22.78 -11.33
N ASN A 251 2.91 -22.09 -12.33
CA ASN A 251 3.76 -22.67 -13.37
C ASN A 251 3.11 -23.88 -14.06
N GLY A 252 1.80 -23.79 -14.34
CA GLY A 252 1.03 -24.84 -14.99
C GLY A 252 0.64 -26.04 -14.12
N LYS A 253 1.00 -26.03 -12.83
CA LYS A 253 0.63 -27.08 -11.87
C LYS A 253 -0.50 -26.59 -10.97
N GLU A 254 -1.50 -27.42 -10.77
CA GLU A 254 -2.62 -27.12 -9.88
C GLU A 254 -2.16 -27.02 -8.42
N VAL A 255 -2.72 -26.03 -7.71
CA VAL A 255 -2.39 -25.70 -6.32
C VAL A 255 -3.51 -26.22 -5.41
N PRO A 256 -3.19 -26.89 -4.27
CA PRO A 256 -4.19 -27.38 -3.33
C PRO A 256 -5.17 -26.32 -2.85
N HIS A 257 -6.46 -26.63 -2.88
CA HIS A 257 -7.53 -25.79 -2.38
C HIS A 257 -7.87 -26.11 -0.92
N PHE A 258 -7.92 -25.11 -0.07
CA PHE A 258 -8.35 -25.23 1.33
C PHE A 258 -9.70 -24.54 1.54
N LEU A 259 -10.68 -25.24 2.07
CA LEU A 259 -12.00 -24.70 2.36
C LEU A 259 -12.01 -23.81 3.60
N HIS A 260 -11.00 -23.90 4.46
CA HIS A 260 -10.91 -23.19 5.73
C HIS A 260 -9.57 -22.47 5.85
N ARG A 261 -9.64 -21.18 6.21
CA ARG A 261 -8.50 -20.31 6.44
C ARG A 261 -7.45 -20.94 7.40
N LYS A 262 -7.89 -21.49 8.52
CA LYS A 262 -7.00 -22.12 9.51
C LYS A 262 -6.16 -23.28 8.95
N LYS A 263 -6.71 -24.06 8.00
CA LYS A 263 -5.98 -25.13 7.34
C LYS A 263 -5.00 -24.60 6.31
N PHE A 264 -5.37 -23.52 5.61
CA PHE A 264 -4.49 -22.82 4.68
C PHE A 264 -3.30 -22.19 5.40
N GLU A 265 -3.52 -21.50 6.53
CA GLU A 265 -2.46 -20.87 7.31
C GLU A 265 -1.45 -21.86 7.91
N GLY A 266 -1.81 -23.13 8.03
CA GLY A 266 -0.92 -24.21 8.46
C GLY A 266 -0.29 -25.01 7.32
N ALA A 267 -0.44 -24.58 6.06
CA ALA A 267 0.09 -25.27 4.89
C ALA A 267 1.22 -24.43 4.25
N ASP A 268 2.26 -25.10 3.78
CA ASP A 268 3.38 -24.44 3.10
C ASP A 268 2.99 -23.92 1.71
N PHE A 269 1.94 -24.50 1.09
CA PHE A 269 1.52 -24.16 -0.26
C PHE A 269 0.05 -24.48 -0.49
N GLY A 270 -0.69 -23.51 -1.07
CA GLY A 270 -2.11 -23.70 -1.34
C GLY A 270 -2.86 -22.39 -1.58
N TRP A 271 -4.18 -22.48 -1.69
CA TRP A 271 -5.04 -21.31 -1.75
C TRP A 271 -6.37 -21.54 -1.01
N TYR A 272 -7.02 -20.48 -0.63
CA TYR A 272 -8.37 -20.50 -0.10
C TYR A 272 -9.15 -19.27 -0.58
N TYR A 273 -10.47 -19.37 -0.61
CA TYR A 273 -11.37 -18.28 -0.95
C TYR A 273 -12.04 -17.75 0.32
N SER A 274 -11.90 -16.44 0.56
CA SER A 274 -12.56 -15.75 1.67
C SER A 274 -13.86 -15.11 1.18
N GLN A 275 -14.96 -15.40 1.84
CA GLN A 275 -16.29 -14.80 1.58
C GLN A 275 -16.51 -13.51 2.37
N ARG A 276 -15.46 -12.76 2.67
CA ARG A 276 -15.59 -11.48 3.39
C ARG A 276 -15.99 -10.35 2.48
#